data_85ab5d1664c58bb0e434e9add8d81cdc
#
_entry.id   85ab5d1664c58bb0e434e9add8d81cdc
#
_cell.length_a   1.000
_cell.length_b   1.000
_cell.length_c   1.000
_cell.angle_alpha   90.00
_cell.angle_beta   90.00
_cell.angle_gamma   90.00
#
_symmetry.space_group_name_H-M   'P 1'
#
loop_
_entity.id
_entity.type
_entity.pdbx_description
1 polymer ?
#
loop_
_entity_poly.entity_id
_entity_poly.type
_entity_poly.pdbx_seq_one_letter_code
_entity_poly.pdbx_strand_id
1 'polypeptide(L)'
;GPLANFILSIFIFTLIFLNTPDPQSVPVISNLNQDVKNYSSTSSFEIADQILEINDVVVKDAKDVNLELLSYAGYTGPLNIKIHRELSEEPLDVEIFVEDFLPTSESQNEPLDYLGIGIDYKMQPYIGGVINGGAAEKGMLQANDKIISIADKEVRYAEDIRYIVSNNPNANLVFKVERGAEMLYLPITIGSVTRDGQDSGVLG
;
A
#
# COMPACT_ATOMS: atom_id res chain seq x y z
N GLY A 1 35.13 12.15 -23.17
CA GLY A 1 35.37 10.80 -23.64
C GLY A 1 34.37 9.80 -23.06
N PRO A 2 34.36 8.55 -23.50
CA PRO A 2 33.36 7.54 -23.05
C PRO A 2 33.29 7.35 -21.53
N LEU A 3 34.44 7.45 -20.86
CA LEU A 3 34.51 7.32 -19.38
C LEU A 3 33.77 8.46 -18.66
N ALA A 4 33.85 9.68 -19.16
CA ALA A 4 33.15 10.83 -18.57
C ALA A 4 31.62 10.67 -18.71
N ASN A 5 31.14 10.17 -19.85
CA ASN A 5 29.72 9.89 -20.05
C ASN A 5 29.23 8.77 -19.12
N PHE A 6 30.05 7.74 -18.91
CA PHE A 6 29.73 6.64 -18.00
C PHE A 6 29.62 7.14 -16.55
N ILE A 7 30.59 7.95 -16.09
CA ILE A 7 30.57 8.54 -14.73
C ILE A 7 29.34 9.47 -14.59
N LEU A 8 29.06 10.29 -15.61
CA LEU A 8 27.90 11.18 -15.60
C LEU A 8 26.59 10.38 -15.55
N SER A 9 26.50 9.29 -16.28
CA SER A 9 25.30 8.40 -16.24
C SER A 9 25.09 7.81 -14.85
N ILE A 10 26.16 7.29 -14.22
CA ILE A 10 26.07 6.77 -12.84
C ILE A 10 25.59 7.86 -11.90
N PHE A 11 26.13 9.06 -12.00
CA PHE A 11 25.76 10.20 -11.14
C PHE A 11 24.28 10.58 -11.33
N ILE A 12 23.81 10.69 -12.57
CA ILE A 12 22.42 11.00 -12.89
C ILE A 12 21.48 9.89 -12.39
N PHE A 13 21.81 8.60 -12.64
CA PHE A 13 20.99 7.49 -12.13
C PHE A 13 20.96 7.46 -10.61
N THR A 14 22.08 7.73 -9.95
CA THR A 14 22.13 7.82 -8.48
C THR A 14 21.24 8.96 -7.96
N LEU A 15 21.27 10.13 -8.60
CA LEU A 15 20.39 11.25 -8.23
C LEU A 15 18.91 10.91 -8.46
N ILE A 16 18.57 10.27 -9.56
CA ILE A 16 17.19 9.81 -9.85
C ILE A 16 16.77 8.82 -8.78
N PHE A 17 17.60 7.80 -8.51
CA PHE A 17 17.29 6.77 -7.52
C PHE A 17 17.09 7.33 -6.11
N LEU A 18 17.94 8.27 -5.69
CA LEU A 18 17.84 8.92 -4.37
C LEU A 18 16.62 9.85 -4.24
N ASN A 19 16.09 10.35 -5.37
CA ASN A 19 14.92 11.24 -5.38
C ASN A 19 13.62 10.57 -5.86
N THR A 20 13.69 9.30 -6.26
CA THR A 20 12.47 8.55 -6.58
C THR A 20 11.85 8.10 -5.26
N PRO A 21 10.63 8.52 -4.93
CA PRO A 21 9.93 7.99 -3.76
C PRO A 21 9.80 6.48 -3.91
N ASP A 22 10.09 5.75 -2.84
CA ASP A 22 9.76 4.33 -2.80
C ASP A 22 8.26 4.15 -3.12
N PRO A 23 7.88 3.17 -3.96
CA PRO A 23 6.49 2.87 -4.18
C PRO A 23 5.87 2.52 -2.83
N GLN A 24 4.99 3.39 -2.35
CA GLN A 24 4.37 3.27 -1.03
C GLN A 24 3.19 2.30 -1.13
N SER A 25 3.49 1.06 -1.51
CA SER A 25 2.54 -0.03 -1.47
C SER A 25 2.62 -0.73 -0.13
N VAL A 26 1.47 -1.14 0.39
CA VAL A 26 1.36 -1.87 1.66
C VAL A 26 0.86 -3.29 1.40
N PRO A 27 1.34 -4.29 2.16
CA PRO A 27 0.90 -5.66 2.03
C PRO A 27 -0.46 -5.84 2.69
N VAL A 28 -1.48 -6.21 1.90
CA VAL A 28 -2.84 -6.42 2.36
C VAL A 28 -3.29 -7.83 2.01
N ILE A 29 -3.88 -8.53 2.97
CA ILE A 29 -4.37 -9.88 2.76
C ILE A 29 -5.53 -9.85 1.78
N SER A 30 -5.37 -10.50 0.63
CA SER A 30 -6.36 -10.58 -0.45
C SER A 30 -7.08 -11.92 -0.51
N ASN A 31 -6.45 -12.97 -0.01
CA ASN A 31 -6.97 -14.33 -0.03
C ASN A 31 -6.46 -15.13 1.16
N LEU A 32 -7.31 -16.02 1.68
CA LEU A 32 -6.98 -17.01 2.70
C LEU A 32 -7.36 -18.39 2.16
N ASN A 33 -6.36 -19.22 1.88
CA ASN A 33 -6.57 -20.57 1.35
C ASN A 33 -6.73 -21.57 2.48
N GLN A 34 -7.94 -22.07 2.65
CA GLN A 34 -8.31 -23.04 3.70
C GLN A 34 -7.77 -24.45 3.44
N ASP A 35 -7.35 -24.74 2.21
CA ASP A 35 -6.88 -26.06 1.82
C ASP A 35 -5.41 -26.34 2.18
N VAL A 36 -4.68 -25.33 2.64
CA VAL A 36 -3.30 -25.50 3.06
C VAL A 36 -3.19 -26.04 4.49
N LYS A 37 -2.15 -26.83 4.74
CA LYS A 37 -1.90 -27.52 6.01
C LYS A 37 -1.91 -26.57 7.24
N ASN A 38 -1.45 -25.36 7.06
CA ASN A 38 -1.27 -24.36 8.15
C ASN A 38 -2.43 -23.35 8.26
N TYR A 39 -3.50 -23.53 7.51
CA TYR A 39 -4.63 -22.59 7.52
C TYR A 39 -5.23 -22.36 8.90
N SER A 40 -5.32 -23.41 9.73
CA SER A 40 -5.86 -23.28 11.09
C SER A 40 -5.09 -22.30 11.96
N SER A 41 -3.79 -22.16 11.73
CA SER A 41 -2.93 -21.19 12.42
C SER A 41 -3.18 -19.75 11.96
N THR A 42 -3.72 -19.58 10.75
CA THR A 42 -3.99 -18.26 10.15
C THR A 42 -5.46 -17.85 10.21
N SER A 43 -6.32 -18.62 10.91
CA SER A 43 -7.77 -18.37 10.98
C SER A 43 -8.17 -17.06 11.68
N SER A 44 -7.24 -16.41 12.37
CA SER A 44 -7.47 -15.11 13.01
C SER A 44 -7.30 -13.91 12.06
N PHE A 45 -6.80 -14.14 10.85
CA PHE A 45 -6.72 -13.11 9.82
C PHE A 45 -8.05 -12.95 9.08
N GLU A 46 -8.26 -11.76 8.56
CA GLU A 46 -9.37 -11.44 7.67
C GLU A 46 -8.86 -10.85 6.35
N ILE A 47 -9.68 -10.97 5.31
CA ILE A 47 -9.39 -10.29 4.04
C ILE A 47 -9.41 -8.78 4.29
N ALA A 48 -8.47 -8.06 3.68
CA ALA A 48 -8.19 -6.65 3.85
C ALA A 48 -7.40 -6.28 5.12
N ASP A 49 -6.96 -7.24 5.95
CA ASP A 49 -5.96 -6.97 6.98
C ASP A 49 -4.66 -6.51 6.33
N GLN A 50 -4.12 -5.38 6.78
CA GLN A 50 -2.80 -4.90 6.39
C GLN A 50 -1.76 -5.44 7.37
N ILE A 51 -0.71 -6.10 6.88
CA ILE A 51 0.41 -6.55 7.72
C ILE A 51 1.34 -5.37 7.99
N LEU A 52 1.63 -5.11 9.26
CA LEU A 52 2.49 -4.01 9.72
C LEU A 52 3.84 -4.48 10.21
N GLU A 53 3.85 -5.54 11.04
CA GLU A 53 5.06 -6.06 11.68
C GLU A 53 5.00 -7.58 11.78
N ILE A 54 6.17 -8.23 11.81
CA ILE A 54 6.34 -9.65 12.13
C ILE A 54 7.39 -9.74 13.24
N ASN A 55 7.02 -10.25 14.43
CA ASN A 55 7.88 -10.31 15.62
C ASN A 55 8.62 -8.98 15.85
N ASP A 56 7.88 -7.85 15.90
CA ASP A 56 8.39 -6.49 16.11
C ASP A 56 9.26 -5.92 14.96
N VAL A 57 9.43 -6.65 13.85
CA VAL A 57 10.11 -6.16 12.66
C VAL A 57 9.08 -5.54 11.72
N VAL A 58 9.21 -4.24 11.46
CA VAL A 58 8.31 -3.48 10.56
C VAL A 58 8.51 -3.95 9.12
N VAL A 59 7.41 -4.30 8.46
CA VAL A 59 7.37 -4.67 7.04
C VAL A 59 6.64 -3.60 6.23
N LYS A 60 7.20 -3.24 5.09
CA LYS A 60 6.67 -2.16 4.25
C LYS A 60 5.93 -2.68 3.03
N ASP A 61 6.38 -3.80 2.50
CA ASP A 61 5.82 -4.42 1.31
C ASP A 61 5.83 -5.95 1.44
N ALA A 62 5.28 -6.68 0.46
CA ALA A 62 5.25 -8.14 0.52
C ALA A 62 6.64 -8.78 0.37
N LYS A 63 7.60 -8.07 -0.20
CA LYS A 63 8.99 -8.57 -0.24
C LYS A 63 9.57 -8.60 1.16
N ASP A 64 9.37 -7.52 1.94
CA ASP A 64 9.78 -7.47 3.34
C ASP A 64 9.09 -8.57 4.14
N VAL A 65 7.78 -8.78 3.94
CA VAL A 65 7.01 -9.86 4.58
C VAL A 65 7.62 -11.23 4.26
N ASN A 66 7.88 -11.52 2.99
CA ASN A 66 8.47 -12.79 2.59
C ASN A 66 9.89 -12.96 3.13
N LEU A 67 10.72 -11.92 3.10
CA LEU A 67 12.10 -11.99 3.62
C LEU A 67 12.12 -12.19 5.13
N GLU A 68 11.24 -11.53 5.88
CA GLU A 68 11.15 -11.71 7.32
C GLU A 68 10.66 -13.12 7.65
N LEU A 69 9.60 -13.59 7.01
CA LEU A 69 9.12 -14.95 7.19
C LEU A 69 10.15 -16.01 6.82
N LEU A 70 10.96 -15.81 5.77
CA LEU A 70 12.05 -16.72 5.40
C LEU A 70 13.11 -16.87 6.50
N SER A 71 13.29 -15.85 7.35
CA SER A 71 14.23 -15.93 8.48
C SER A 71 13.83 -16.99 9.51
N TYR A 72 12.55 -17.40 9.50
CA TYR A 72 11.99 -18.41 10.39
C TYR A 72 11.92 -19.81 9.75
N ALA A 73 12.55 -20.05 8.59
CA ALA A 73 12.57 -21.39 7.97
C ALA A 73 13.11 -22.44 8.96
N GLY A 74 12.39 -23.57 9.15
CA GLY A 74 12.69 -24.61 10.12
C GLY A 74 12.30 -24.26 11.57
N TYR A 75 11.70 -23.10 11.81
CA TYR A 75 11.28 -22.70 13.15
C TYR A 75 10.00 -23.41 13.58
N THR A 76 9.94 -23.74 14.88
CA THR A 76 8.73 -24.24 15.54
C THR A 76 8.44 -23.35 16.74
N GLY A 77 7.28 -22.71 16.74
CA GLY A 77 6.88 -21.80 17.81
C GLY A 77 5.88 -20.75 17.36
N PRO A 78 5.56 -19.78 18.24
CA PRO A 78 4.66 -18.67 17.91
C PRO A 78 5.36 -17.63 17.02
N LEU A 79 4.62 -17.08 16.07
CA LEU A 79 4.96 -15.88 15.33
C LEU A 79 3.91 -14.83 15.62
N ASN A 80 4.34 -13.65 16.04
CA ASN A 80 3.47 -12.51 16.30
C ASN A 80 3.41 -11.64 15.05
N ILE A 81 2.21 -11.44 14.51
CA ILE A 81 1.98 -10.61 13.33
C ILE A 81 1.06 -9.47 13.74
N LYS A 82 1.58 -8.26 13.68
CA LYS A 82 0.80 -7.05 13.92
C LYS A 82 0.10 -6.63 12.64
N ILE A 83 -1.21 -6.44 12.72
CA ILE A 83 -2.03 -6.05 11.58
C ILE A 83 -2.83 -4.79 11.86
N HIS A 84 -3.22 -4.09 10.80
CA HIS A 84 -4.27 -3.09 10.85
C HIS A 84 -5.51 -3.62 10.15
N ARG A 85 -6.62 -3.66 10.89
CA ARG A 85 -7.94 -4.11 10.40
C ARG A 85 -8.86 -2.92 10.23
N GLU A 86 -9.66 -2.94 9.18
CA GLU A 86 -10.50 -1.81 8.76
C GLU A 86 -11.37 -1.18 9.85
N LEU A 87 -11.92 -2.00 10.71
CA LEU A 87 -12.85 -1.56 11.76
C LEU A 87 -12.19 -1.38 13.13
N SER A 88 -10.87 -1.52 13.21
CA SER A 88 -10.12 -1.39 14.45
C SER A 88 -9.40 -0.04 14.49
N GLU A 89 -9.61 0.73 15.57
CA GLU A 89 -8.90 2.01 15.78
C GLU A 89 -7.40 1.79 16.06
N GLU A 90 -7.05 0.66 16.67
CA GLU A 90 -5.67 0.31 17.04
C GLU A 90 -5.22 -0.94 16.28
N PRO A 91 -3.91 -1.07 16.01
CA PRO A 91 -3.35 -2.29 15.47
C PRO A 91 -3.65 -3.51 16.36
N LEU A 92 -3.84 -4.66 15.75
CA LEU A 92 -4.10 -5.93 16.43
C LEU A 92 -2.87 -6.83 16.35
N ASP A 93 -2.55 -7.50 17.45
CA ASP A 93 -1.54 -8.55 17.47
C ASP A 93 -2.22 -9.91 17.22
N VAL A 94 -1.80 -10.60 16.17
CA VAL A 94 -2.26 -11.93 15.81
C VAL A 94 -1.10 -12.91 16.01
N GLU A 95 -1.25 -13.82 16.97
CA GLU A 95 -0.30 -14.90 17.18
C GLU A 95 -0.70 -16.11 16.34
N ILE A 96 0.22 -16.62 15.55
CA ILE A 96 0.09 -17.89 14.85
C ILE A 96 1.16 -18.86 15.35
N PHE A 97 0.82 -20.14 15.50
CA PHE A 97 1.78 -21.17 15.85
C PHE A 97 2.18 -21.93 14.60
N VAL A 98 3.50 -22.01 14.33
CA VAL A 98 4.06 -22.75 13.21
C VAL A 98 4.87 -23.93 13.74
N GLU A 99 4.84 -25.05 12.99
CA GLU A 99 5.64 -26.25 13.27
C GLU A 99 6.47 -26.57 12.04
N ASP A 100 7.80 -26.62 12.23
CA ASP A 100 8.77 -26.84 11.14
C ASP A 100 8.43 -25.95 9.92
N PHE A 101 8.38 -24.65 10.17
CA PHE A 101 7.93 -23.66 9.19
C PHE A 101 8.81 -23.71 7.94
N LEU A 102 8.20 -23.84 6.77
CA LEU A 102 8.86 -23.89 5.47
C LEU A 102 10.02 -24.93 5.45
N PRO A 103 9.74 -26.22 5.69
CA PRO A 103 10.78 -27.24 5.75
C PRO A 103 11.54 -27.34 4.42
N THR A 104 12.78 -27.83 4.46
CA THR A 104 13.66 -27.93 3.28
C THR A 104 13.01 -28.68 2.11
N SER A 105 12.12 -29.63 2.37
CA SER A 105 11.35 -30.37 1.36
C SER A 105 10.32 -29.50 0.61
N GLU A 106 9.91 -28.38 1.20
CA GLU A 106 8.92 -27.45 0.68
C GLU A 106 9.49 -26.03 0.46
N SER A 107 10.80 -25.88 0.52
CA SER A 107 11.51 -24.60 0.39
C SER A 107 11.36 -23.90 -0.98
N GLN A 108 10.66 -24.54 -1.93
CA GLN A 108 10.30 -23.92 -3.22
C GLN A 108 9.01 -23.09 -3.12
N ASN A 109 8.24 -23.23 -2.05
CA ASN A 109 7.06 -22.42 -1.82
C ASN A 109 7.47 -21.05 -1.25
N GLU A 110 6.74 -20.02 -1.62
CA GLU A 110 6.87 -18.73 -0.94
C GLU A 110 6.31 -18.86 0.49
N PRO A 111 6.92 -18.21 1.50
CA PRO A 111 6.49 -18.30 2.89
C PRO A 111 5.01 -18.02 3.11
N LEU A 112 4.47 -17.02 2.41
CA LEU A 112 3.06 -16.66 2.49
C LEU A 112 2.15 -17.74 1.90
N ASP A 113 2.53 -18.32 0.76
CA ASP A 113 1.79 -19.44 0.16
C ASP A 113 1.78 -20.66 1.09
N TYR A 114 2.90 -20.92 1.79
CA TYR A 114 2.99 -21.97 2.79
C TYR A 114 2.02 -21.76 3.96
N LEU A 115 1.77 -20.51 4.33
CA LEU A 115 0.75 -20.15 5.33
C LEU A 115 -0.68 -20.09 4.75
N GLY A 116 -0.84 -20.19 3.44
CA GLY A 116 -2.13 -20.03 2.77
C GLY A 116 -2.63 -18.58 2.74
N ILE A 117 -1.72 -17.62 2.81
CA ILE A 117 -2.03 -16.19 2.79
C ILE A 117 -1.66 -15.63 1.42
N GLY A 118 -2.66 -15.15 0.68
CA GLY A 118 -2.44 -14.34 -0.51
C GLY A 118 -2.38 -12.85 -0.15
N ILE A 119 -1.42 -12.15 -0.72
CA ILE A 119 -1.25 -10.71 -0.51
C ILE A 119 -1.44 -9.96 -1.83
N ASP A 120 -2.20 -8.86 -1.76
CA ASP A 120 -2.26 -7.81 -2.76
C ASP A 120 -1.48 -6.57 -2.32
N TYR A 121 -1.05 -5.80 -3.32
CA TYR A 121 -0.36 -4.53 -3.11
C TYR A 121 -1.37 -3.40 -3.22
N LYS A 122 -1.62 -2.71 -2.14
CA LYS A 122 -2.41 -1.50 -2.12
C LYS A 122 -1.51 -0.28 -2.06
N MET A 123 -1.67 0.63 -3.03
CA MET A 123 -0.93 1.89 -3.03
C MET A 123 -1.47 2.79 -1.94
N GLN A 124 -0.58 3.32 -1.11
CA GLN A 124 -0.96 4.35 -0.14
C GLN A 124 -1.50 5.60 -0.87
N PRO A 125 -2.41 6.36 -0.23
CA PRO A 125 -3.14 7.46 -0.87
C PRO A 125 -2.31 8.75 -0.96
N TYR A 126 -1.10 8.66 -1.48
CA TYR A 126 -0.25 9.83 -1.71
C TYR A 126 -0.42 10.38 -3.11
N ILE A 127 -0.36 11.70 -3.22
CA ILE A 127 -0.30 12.39 -4.51
C ILE A 127 1.12 12.32 -5.03
N GLY A 128 1.35 11.59 -6.13
CA GLY A 128 2.65 11.48 -6.77
C GLY A 128 3.07 12.76 -7.50
N GLY A 129 2.11 13.50 -8.02
CA GLY A 129 2.31 14.75 -8.73
C GLY A 129 0.98 15.34 -9.19
N VAL A 130 0.99 16.60 -9.61
CA VAL A 130 -0.18 17.31 -10.13
C VAL A 130 0.07 17.76 -11.56
N ILE A 131 -0.94 17.67 -12.40
CA ILE A 131 -0.88 18.14 -13.79
C ILE A 131 -1.20 19.62 -13.83
N ASN A 132 -0.37 20.39 -14.56
CA ASN A 132 -0.56 21.83 -14.71
C ASN A 132 -1.94 22.14 -15.34
N GLY A 133 -2.71 23.01 -14.71
CA GLY A 133 -4.07 23.35 -15.11
C GLY A 133 -5.12 22.32 -14.70
N GLY A 134 -4.75 21.22 -14.07
CA GLY A 134 -5.66 20.18 -13.56
C GLY A 134 -6.47 20.63 -12.35
N ALA A 135 -7.46 19.83 -11.97
CA ALA A 135 -8.29 20.09 -10.80
C ALA A 135 -7.48 20.02 -9.50
N ALA A 136 -6.53 19.08 -9.42
CA ALA A 136 -5.61 18.94 -8.28
C ALA A 136 -4.79 20.21 -8.04
N GLU A 137 -4.15 20.76 -9.10
CA GLU A 137 -3.35 21.98 -8.98
C GLU A 137 -4.23 23.18 -8.57
N LYS A 138 -5.40 23.36 -9.23
CA LYS A 138 -6.33 24.43 -8.89
C LYS A 138 -6.86 24.32 -7.46
N GLY A 139 -7.00 23.10 -6.96
CA GLY A 139 -7.37 22.80 -5.58
C GLY A 139 -6.20 22.82 -4.60
N MET A 140 -4.99 23.24 -5.04
CA MET A 140 -3.78 23.37 -4.22
C MET A 140 -3.23 22.04 -3.66
N LEU A 141 -3.58 20.90 -4.25
CA LEU A 141 -2.87 19.65 -3.98
C LEU A 141 -1.42 19.73 -4.45
N GLN A 142 -0.55 19.05 -3.76
CA GLN A 142 0.89 18.98 -4.06
C GLN A 142 1.39 17.54 -4.05
N ALA A 143 2.55 17.32 -4.67
CA ALA A 143 3.23 16.05 -4.55
C ALA A 143 3.55 15.73 -3.08
N ASN A 144 3.43 14.46 -2.70
CA ASN A 144 3.60 13.94 -1.34
C ASN A 144 2.48 14.32 -0.34
N ASP A 145 1.39 14.93 -0.78
CA ASP A 145 0.18 15.02 0.04
C ASP A 145 -0.39 13.62 0.26
N LYS A 146 -0.69 13.28 1.51
CA LYS A 146 -1.46 12.08 1.87
C LYS A 146 -2.93 12.43 2.01
N ILE A 147 -3.79 11.78 1.25
CA ILE A 147 -5.23 12.00 1.34
C ILE A 147 -5.80 11.14 2.47
N ILE A 148 -6.43 11.77 3.44
CA ILE A 148 -7.03 11.11 4.61
C ILE A 148 -8.53 10.85 4.40
N SER A 149 -9.25 11.84 3.83
CA SER A 149 -10.66 11.65 3.48
C SER A 149 -11.08 12.58 2.33
N ILE A 150 -12.15 12.21 1.63
CA ILE A 150 -12.80 13.01 0.58
C ILE A 150 -14.28 13.07 0.87
N ALA A 151 -14.84 14.28 1.07
CA ALA A 151 -16.24 14.48 1.44
C ALA A 151 -16.66 13.58 2.63
N ASP A 152 -15.85 13.60 3.69
CA ASP A 152 -15.99 12.82 4.93
C ASP A 152 -15.92 11.28 4.77
N LYS A 153 -15.67 10.78 3.56
CA LYS A 153 -15.37 9.37 3.34
C LYS A 153 -13.89 9.12 3.54
N GLU A 154 -13.56 8.18 4.40
CA GLU A 154 -12.18 7.75 4.63
C GLU A 154 -11.53 7.26 3.34
N VAL A 155 -10.26 7.60 3.17
CA VAL A 155 -9.41 7.18 2.05
C VAL A 155 -8.23 6.42 2.63
N ARG A 156 -8.14 5.14 2.30
CA ARG A 156 -7.05 4.26 2.79
C ARG A 156 -6.02 3.97 1.70
N TYR A 157 -6.50 3.84 0.47
CA TYR A 157 -5.68 3.47 -0.68
C TYR A 157 -5.91 4.42 -1.85
N ALA A 158 -4.98 4.44 -2.78
CA ALA A 158 -5.09 5.26 -3.99
C ALA A 158 -6.32 4.91 -4.85
N GLU A 159 -6.77 3.65 -4.78
CA GLU A 159 -7.98 3.20 -5.46
C GLU A 159 -9.24 3.90 -4.93
N ASP A 160 -9.30 4.20 -3.63
CA ASP A 160 -10.43 4.92 -3.03
C ASP A 160 -10.54 6.33 -3.59
N ILE A 161 -9.39 7.02 -3.74
CA ILE A 161 -9.33 8.34 -4.39
C ILE A 161 -9.92 8.24 -5.80
N ARG A 162 -9.42 7.26 -6.58
CA ARG A 162 -9.88 7.07 -7.97
C ARG A 162 -11.37 6.78 -8.02
N TYR A 163 -11.86 5.89 -7.15
CA TYR A 163 -13.28 5.54 -7.08
C TYR A 163 -14.15 6.75 -6.74
N ILE A 164 -13.80 7.50 -5.67
CA ILE A 164 -14.60 8.66 -5.25
C ILE A 164 -14.56 9.75 -6.34
N VAL A 165 -13.39 10.05 -6.88
CA VAL A 165 -13.24 11.09 -7.89
C VAL A 165 -13.98 10.73 -9.17
N SER A 166 -13.81 9.52 -9.71
CA SER A 166 -14.43 9.12 -10.98
C SER A 166 -15.96 9.15 -10.94
N ASN A 167 -16.56 8.89 -9.77
CA ASN A 167 -18.00 8.90 -9.59
C ASN A 167 -18.59 10.29 -9.27
N ASN A 168 -17.77 11.34 -9.21
CA ASN A 168 -18.22 12.70 -8.87
C ASN A 168 -17.68 13.75 -9.86
N PRO A 169 -17.94 13.62 -11.18
CA PRO A 169 -17.52 14.62 -12.15
C PRO A 169 -18.17 15.98 -11.86
N ASN A 170 -17.40 17.06 -12.00
CA ASN A 170 -17.82 18.45 -11.76
C ASN A 170 -18.27 18.77 -10.32
N ALA A 171 -18.20 17.84 -9.39
CA ALA A 171 -18.54 18.09 -7.99
C ALA A 171 -17.44 18.88 -7.27
N ASN A 172 -17.84 19.67 -6.28
CA ASN A 172 -16.92 20.32 -5.36
C ASN A 172 -16.81 19.44 -4.09
N LEU A 173 -15.65 18.83 -3.87
CA LEU A 173 -15.40 17.92 -2.76
C LEU A 173 -14.31 18.48 -1.85
N VAL A 174 -14.49 18.33 -0.54
CA VAL A 174 -13.47 18.71 0.44
C VAL A 174 -12.54 17.53 0.66
N PHE A 175 -11.25 17.73 0.40
CA PHE A 175 -10.19 16.79 0.65
C PHE A 175 -9.53 17.12 1.99
N LYS A 176 -9.51 16.19 2.92
CA LYS A 176 -8.69 16.26 4.12
C LYS A 176 -7.32 15.65 3.79
N VAL A 177 -6.28 16.45 3.95
CA VAL A 177 -4.94 16.16 3.45
C VAL A 177 -3.93 16.33 4.57
N GLU A 178 -3.04 15.36 4.73
CA GLU A 178 -1.86 15.49 5.57
C GLU A 178 -0.67 15.92 4.68
N ARG A 179 -0.09 17.09 4.98
CA ARG A 179 1.08 17.66 4.32
C ARG A 179 2.18 17.92 5.35
N GLY A 180 3.16 17.03 5.42
CA GLY A 180 4.15 17.06 6.50
C GLY A 180 3.48 16.84 7.86
N ALA A 181 3.55 17.84 8.75
CA ALA A 181 2.91 17.80 10.05
C ALA A 181 1.55 18.55 10.10
N GLU A 182 1.07 19.06 8.98
CA GLU A 182 -0.13 19.89 8.92
C GLU A 182 -1.31 19.10 8.34
N MET A 183 -2.50 19.34 8.91
CA MET A 183 -3.77 18.84 8.39
C MET A 183 -4.50 19.94 7.66
N LEU A 184 -4.73 19.76 6.36
CA LEU A 184 -5.36 20.75 5.48
C LEU A 184 -6.73 20.26 5.03
N TYR A 185 -7.65 21.22 4.77
CA TYR A 185 -8.95 20.94 4.17
C TYR A 185 -9.04 21.74 2.87
N LEU A 186 -8.93 21.04 1.75
CA LEU A 186 -8.85 21.63 0.42
C LEU A 186 -10.17 21.40 -0.34
N PRO A 187 -10.96 22.47 -0.63
CA PRO A 187 -12.11 22.36 -1.51
C PRO A 187 -11.65 22.25 -2.96
N ILE A 188 -11.93 21.12 -3.61
CA ILE A 188 -11.48 20.82 -4.97
C ILE A 188 -12.68 20.58 -5.86
N THR A 189 -12.78 21.33 -6.95
CA THR A 189 -13.76 21.08 -8.00
C THR A 189 -13.20 20.02 -8.95
N ILE A 190 -13.80 18.84 -8.94
CA ILE A 190 -13.38 17.71 -9.77
C ILE A 190 -13.59 18.06 -11.25
N GLY A 191 -12.57 17.80 -12.06
CA GLY A 191 -12.69 17.89 -13.52
C GLY A 191 -13.59 16.78 -14.08
N SER A 192 -13.97 16.89 -15.35
CA SER A 192 -14.75 15.88 -16.03
C SER A 192 -14.13 15.51 -17.37
N VAL A 193 -14.15 14.23 -17.71
CA VAL A 193 -13.80 13.70 -19.01
C VAL A 193 -14.86 12.71 -19.45
N THR A 194 -15.32 12.86 -20.69
CA THR A 194 -16.30 11.94 -21.28
C THR A 194 -15.55 10.80 -21.99
N ARG A 195 -15.80 9.55 -21.59
CA ARG A 195 -15.31 8.34 -22.24
C ARG A 195 -16.49 7.42 -22.52
N ASP A 196 -16.60 6.94 -23.76
CA ASP A 196 -17.67 6.03 -24.19
C ASP A 196 -19.09 6.54 -23.85
N GLY A 197 -19.29 7.87 -23.88
CA GLY A 197 -20.56 8.51 -23.59
C GLY A 197 -20.90 8.64 -22.12
N GLN A 198 -19.96 8.31 -21.21
CA GLN A 198 -20.10 8.51 -19.77
C GLN A 198 -19.11 9.55 -19.25
N ASP A 199 -19.59 10.45 -18.42
CA ASP A 199 -18.74 11.41 -17.72
C ASP A 199 -18.09 10.77 -16.51
N SER A 200 -16.76 10.93 -16.43
CA SER A 200 -15.96 10.48 -15.32
C SER A 200 -15.16 11.63 -14.73
N GLY A 201 -15.09 11.69 -13.41
CA GLY A 201 -14.31 12.69 -12.71
C GLY A 201 -12.81 12.45 -12.85
N VAL A 202 -12.05 13.57 -12.89
CA VAL A 202 -10.58 13.54 -12.94
C VAL A 202 -9.98 14.63 -12.05
N LEU A 203 -8.83 14.33 -11.45
CA LEU A 203 -8.03 15.32 -10.70
C LEU A 203 -6.99 16.01 -11.59
N GLY A 204 -6.56 15.33 -12.64
CA GLY A 204 -5.49 15.80 -13.53
C GLY A 204 -4.15 15.23 -13.19
#